data_faad55a10f43664e78995f9b8cc51f47
#
_entry.id   faad55a10f43664e78995f9b8cc51f47
#
_cell.length_a   1.000
_cell.length_b   1.000
_cell.length_c   1.000
_cell.angle_alpha   90.00
_cell.angle_beta   90.00
_cell.angle_gamma   90.00
#
_symmetry.space_group_name_H-M   'P 1'
#
loop_
_entity.id
_entity.type
_entity.pdbx_description
1 polymer ?
#
loop_
_entity_poly.entity_id
_entity_poly.type
_entity_poly.pdbx_seq_one_letter_code
_entity_poly.pdbx_strand_id
1 'polypeptide(L)'
;AFGVIHLAAKVNLEAAVLAAVTIAVYVFVYTPMKKWHSSNTLVGAIPGAIPPLIGWVGAGGEWIAWGGWFLFWLLFLWQLPHFVAISWLCREEYENAGYQMWSNGDASGCKTSKLFIVFSVCLILLVILGAATGLFPWWVAVAHTALVIYLMAPILNYGASGERAPMRKAFLGTLLYLPLALVGLAFTWT
;
A
#
# COMPACT_ATOMS: atom_id res chain seq x y z
N ALA A 1 -23.50 -6.17 0.43
CA ALA A 1 -24.33 -6.88 -0.56
C ALA A 1 -24.72 -6.00 -1.75
N PHE A 2 -25.35 -4.81 -1.56
CA PHE A 2 -25.85 -3.96 -2.65
C PHE A 2 -24.75 -3.58 -3.67
N GLY A 3 -23.58 -3.12 -3.24
CA GLY A 3 -22.48 -2.74 -4.15
C GLY A 3 -21.99 -3.88 -5.04
N VAL A 4 -21.90 -5.12 -4.50
CA VAL A 4 -21.50 -6.30 -5.29
C VAL A 4 -22.55 -6.63 -6.36
N ILE A 5 -23.83 -6.58 -5.99
CA ILE A 5 -24.94 -6.82 -6.94
C ILE A 5 -24.96 -5.74 -8.02
N HIS A 6 -24.73 -4.47 -7.63
CA HIS A 6 -24.67 -3.37 -8.58
C HIS A 6 -23.52 -3.53 -9.58
N LEU A 7 -22.31 -3.91 -9.12
CA LEU A 7 -21.17 -4.22 -10.00
C LEU A 7 -21.49 -5.36 -10.96
N ALA A 8 -22.09 -6.45 -10.48
CA ALA A 8 -22.47 -7.58 -11.32
C ALA A 8 -23.49 -7.19 -12.41
N ALA A 9 -24.46 -6.33 -12.08
CA ALA A 9 -25.55 -5.97 -12.98
C ALA A 9 -25.20 -4.83 -13.94
N LYS A 10 -24.28 -3.93 -13.56
CA LYS A 10 -24.00 -2.68 -14.31
C LYS A 10 -22.59 -2.56 -14.85
N VAL A 11 -21.66 -3.40 -14.38
CA VAL A 11 -20.27 -3.39 -14.83
C VAL A 11 -19.94 -4.76 -15.44
N ASN A 12 -19.45 -5.69 -14.64
CA ASN A 12 -19.21 -7.09 -15.02
C ASN A 12 -19.09 -7.99 -13.80
N LEU A 13 -19.10 -9.31 -14.04
CA LEU A 13 -19.04 -10.31 -12.97
C LEU A 13 -17.67 -10.32 -12.28
N GLU A 14 -16.58 -10.07 -13.00
CA GLU A 14 -15.22 -10.06 -12.49
C GLU A 14 -15.03 -8.96 -11.43
N ALA A 15 -15.49 -7.73 -11.72
CA ALA A 15 -15.48 -6.63 -10.77
C ALA A 15 -16.30 -6.95 -9.51
N ALA A 16 -17.44 -7.59 -9.67
CA ALA A 16 -18.30 -8.01 -8.56
C ALA A 16 -17.64 -9.08 -7.70
N VAL A 17 -16.99 -10.07 -8.30
CA VAL A 17 -16.25 -11.13 -7.58
C VAL A 17 -15.08 -10.52 -6.80
N LEU A 18 -14.27 -9.65 -7.40
CA LEU A 18 -13.17 -8.96 -6.73
C LEU A 18 -13.66 -8.12 -5.54
N ALA A 19 -14.79 -7.42 -5.70
CA ALA A 19 -15.40 -6.67 -4.60
C ALA A 19 -15.91 -7.58 -3.47
N ALA A 20 -16.51 -8.73 -3.80
CA ALA A 20 -16.93 -9.72 -2.82
C ALA A 20 -15.74 -10.31 -2.06
N VAL A 21 -14.66 -10.66 -2.77
CA VAL A 21 -13.39 -11.14 -2.17
C VAL A 21 -12.81 -10.08 -1.23
N THR A 22 -12.80 -8.81 -1.65
CA THR A 22 -12.32 -7.69 -0.84
C THR A 22 -13.05 -7.63 0.51
N ILE A 23 -14.39 -7.70 0.47
CA ILE A 23 -15.23 -7.67 1.68
C ILE A 23 -14.97 -8.91 2.54
N ALA A 24 -14.91 -10.10 1.92
CA ALA A 24 -14.70 -11.35 2.64
C ALA A 24 -13.34 -11.38 3.36
N VAL A 25 -12.26 -11.01 2.68
CA VAL A 25 -10.91 -10.95 3.28
C VAL A 25 -10.87 -9.91 4.40
N TYR A 26 -11.46 -8.73 4.18
CA TYR A 26 -11.46 -7.68 5.18
C TYR A 26 -12.21 -8.08 6.46
N VAL A 27 -13.43 -8.64 6.31
CA VAL A 27 -14.32 -8.93 7.45
C VAL A 27 -13.88 -10.21 8.16
N PHE A 28 -13.65 -11.31 7.43
CA PHE A 28 -13.47 -12.62 8.00
C PHE A 28 -12.01 -13.00 8.29
N VAL A 29 -11.05 -12.34 7.63
CA VAL A 29 -9.63 -12.64 7.83
C VAL A 29 -8.91 -11.51 8.54
N TYR A 30 -8.87 -10.32 7.94
CA TYR A 30 -8.14 -9.18 8.49
C TYR A 30 -8.65 -8.72 9.85
N THR A 31 -9.96 -8.54 10.00
CA THR A 31 -10.54 -8.01 11.24
C THR A 31 -10.26 -8.89 12.47
N PRO A 32 -10.42 -10.22 12.43
CA PRO A 32 -10.01 -11.08 13.53
C PRO A 32 -8.51 -11.07 13.78
N MET A 33 -7.69 -11.07 12.72
CA MET A 33 -6.22 -11.12 12.83
C MET A 33 -5.62 -9.93 13.58
N LYS A 34 -6.28 -8.77 13.63
CA LYS A 34 -5.79 -7.59 14.36
C LYS A 34 -5.45 -7.87 15.82
N LYS A 35 -6.17 -8.80 16.46
CA LYS A 35 -5.97 -9.18 17.86
C LYS A 35 -5.01 -10.35 18.04
N TRP A 36 -4.68 -11.07 16.98
CA TRP A 36 -3.95 -12.33 17.09
C TRP A 36 -2.51 -12.27 16.60
N HIS A 37 -2.25 -11.52 15.52
CA HIS A 37 -0.93 -11.54 14.92
C HIS A 37 -0.61 -10.26 14.15
N SER A 38 0.62 -9.78 14.28
CA SER A 38 1.09 -8.55 13.62
C SER A 38 1.13 -8.60 12.10
N SER A 39 1.10 -9.81 11.49
CA SER A 39 0.93 -9.97 10.03
C SER A 39 -0.44 -9.51 9.50
N ASN A 40 -1.38 -9.10 10.39
CA ASN A 40 -2.63 -8.48 9.98
C ASN A 40 -2.42 -7.32 9.01
N THR A 41 -1.31 -6.57 9.14
CA THR A 41 -0.97 -5.47 8.24
C THR A 41 -0.78 -5.94 6.79
N LEU A 42 -0.09 -7.07 6.56
CA LEU A 42 0.05 -7.65 5.22
C LEU A 42 -1.29 -8.16 4.67
N VAL A 43 -2.06 -8.86 5.51
CA VAL A 43 -3.37 -9.38 5.12
C VAL A 43 -4.34 -8.24 4.82
N GLY A 44 -4.32 -7.17 5.63
CA GLY A 44 -5.13 -5.97 5.41
C GLY A 44 -4.73 -5.17 4.16
N ALA A 45 -3.48 -5.30 3.74
CA ALA A 45 -3.00 -4.69 2.50
C ALA A 45 -3.61 -5.33 1.23
N ILE A 46 -4.03 -6.61 1.29
CA ILE A 46 -4.68 -7.29 0.16
C ILE A 46 -5.99 -6.60 -0.23
N PRO A 47 -7.01 -6.50 0.65
CA PRO A 47 -8.25 -5.82 0.30
C PRO A 47 -8.06 -4.33 -0.01
N GLY A 48 -7.03 -3.68 0.56
CA GLY A 48 -6.69 -2.30 0.24
C GLY A 48 -6.10 -2.11 -1.16
N ALA A 49 -5.53 -3.16 -1.75
CA ALA A 49 -4.91 -3.13 -3.08
C ALA A 49 -5.83 -3.64 -4.22
N ILE A 50 -6.95 -4.29 -3.92
CA ILE A 50 -7.89 -4.79 -4.93
C ILE A 50 -8.65 -3.66 -5.67
N PRO A 51 -9.02 -2.50 -5.09
CA PRO A 51 -9.83 -1.49 -5.77
C PRO A 51 -9.31 -1.05 -7.15
N PRO A 52 -8.02 -0.81 -7.40
CA PRO A 52 -7.54 -0.52 -8.75
C PRO A 52 -7.76 -1.67 -9.75
N LEU A 53 -7.64 -2.91 -9.28
CA LEU A 53 -7.91 -4.07 -10.11
C LEU A 53 -9.41 -4.18 -10.47
N ILE A 54 -10.30 -3.83 -9.53
CA ILE A 54 -11.75 -3.69 -9.83
C ILE A 54 -11.98 -2.63 -10.90
N GLY A 55 -11.32 -1.48 -10.78
CA GLY A 55 -11.39 -0.42 -11.80
C GLY A 55 -10.87 -0.86 -13.16
N TRP A 56 -9.73 -1.58 -13.16
CA TRP A 56 -9.13 -2.15 -14.38
C TRP A 56 -10.08 -3.08 -15.13
N VAL A 57 -10.61 -4.11 -14.47
CA VAL A 57 -11.56 -5.05 -15.11
C VAL A 57 -12.90 -4.39 -15.42
N GLY A 58 -13.32 -3.42 -14.59
CA GLY A 58 -14.53 -2.63 -14.82
C GLY A 58 -14.44 -1.74 -16.05
N ALA A 59 -13.25 -1.31 -16.44
CA ALA A 59 -12.97 -0.58 -17.67
C ALA A 59 -12.76 -1.49 -18.90
N GLY A 60 -12.92 -2.81 -18.77
CA GLY A 60 -12.76 -3.79 -19.85
C GLY A 60 -11.34 -4.35 -19.98
N GLY A 61 -10.45 -4.08 -19.02
CA GLY A 61 -9.14 -4.70 -18.97
C GLY A 61 -9.23 -6.18 -18.57
N GLU A 62 -8.41 -7.03 -19.17
CA GLU A 62 -8.33 -8.44 -18.80
C GLU A 62 -7.80 -8.60 -17.37
N TRP A 63 -8.43 -9.43 -16.57
CA TRP A 63 -8.10 -9.62 -15.16
C TRP A 63 -6.71 -10.25 -14.93
N ILE A 64 -6.18 -10.97 -15.92
CA ILE A 64 -4.82 -11.54 -15.90
C ILE A 64 -3.75 -10.59 -16.44
N ALA A 65 -4.14 -9.45 -17.04
CA ALA A 65 -3.20 -8.52 -17.65
C ALA A 65 -2.25 -7.92 -16.61
N TRP A 66 -0.98 -7.84 -16.96
CA TRP A 66 0.07 -7.32 -16.09
C TRP A 66 -0.21 -5.88 -15.61
N GLY A 67 -0.83 -5.04 -16.45
CA GLY A 67 -1.19 -3.66 -16.07
C GLY A 67 -2.09 -3.58 -14.84
N GLY A 68 -3.15 -4.39 -14.77
CA GLY A 68 -4.03 -4.45 -13.61
C GLY A 68 -3.32 -4.93 -12.36
N TRP A 69 -2.47 -5.97 -12.48
CA TRP A 69 -1.68 -6.50 -11.38
C TRP A 69 -0.56 -5.55 -10.94
N PHE A 70 0.02 -4.78 -11.86
CA PHE A 70 0.97 -3.72 -11.49
C PHE A 70 0.31 -2.68 -10.59
N LEU A 71 -0.90 -2.23 -10.90
CA LEU A 71 -1.65 -1.29 -10.06
C LEU A 71 -1.99 -1.89 -8.69
N PHE A 72 -2.36 -3.19 -8.65
CA PHE A 72 -2.55 -3.91 -7.39
C PHE A 72 -1.27 -3.89 -6.54
N TRP A 73 -0.14 -4.32 -7.10
CA TRP A 73 1.13 -4.37 -6.37
C TRP A 73 1.65 -2.99 -6.00
N LEU A 74 1.39 -1.96 -6.82
CA LEU A 74 1.73 -0.57 -6.50
C LEU A 74 1.02 -0.12 -5.22
N LEU A 75 -0.28 -0.34 -5.12
CA LEU A 75 -1.03 0.00 -3.91
C LEU A 75 -0.66 -0.90 -2.74
N PHE A 76 -0.48 -2.20 -2.97
CA PHE A 76 -0.09 -3.15 -1.93
C PHE A 76 1.24 -2.74 -1.28
N LEU A 77 2.26 -2.44 -2.07
CA LEU A 77 3.57 -2.04 -1.56
C LEU A 77 3.58 -0.62 -0.99
N TRP A 78 2.84 0.30 -1.61
CA TRP A 78 2.76 1.68 -1.11
C TRP A 78 2.14 1.76 0.29
N GLN A 79 1.07 1.03 0.55
CA GLN A 79 0.39 1.13 1.83
C GLN A 79 1.19 0.51 3.00
N LEU A 80 2.17 -0.37 2.74
CA LEU A 80 2.95 -1.00 3.79
C LEU A 80 3.83 0.00 4.56
N PRO A 81 4.69 0.84 3.94
CA PRO A 81 5.41 1.88 4.67
C PRO A 81 4.46 2.89 5.33
N HIS A 82 3.33 3.21 4.71
CA HIS A 82 2.29 4.04 5.30
C HIS A 82 1.74 3.42 6.59
N PHE A 83 1.36 2.15 6.57
CA PHE A 83 0.79 1.46 7.73
C PHE A 83 1.80 1.23 8.85
N VAL A 84 3.05 0.92 8.55
CA VAL A 84 4.05 0.78 9.63
C VAL A 84 4.34 2.12 10.30
N ALA A 85 4.36 3.23 9.54
CA ALA A 85 4.56 4.55 10.09
C ALA A 85 3.40 4.99 10.98
N ILE A 86 2.14 4.86 10.54
CA ILE A 86 0.97 5.23 11.34
C ILE A 86 0.82 4.33 12.55
N SER A 87 1.10 3.02 12.43
CA SER A 87 1.02 2.11 13.56
C SER A 87 2.01 2.46 14.67
N TRP A 88 3.19 2.97 14.32
CA TRP A 88 4.15 3.43 15.31
C TRP A 88 3.76 4.78 15.92
N LEU A 89 3.21 5.69 15.13
CA LEU A 89 2.72 6.99 15.62
C LEU A 89 1.56 6.85 16.61
N CYS A 90 0.70 5.84 16.40
CA CYS A 90 -0.47 5.52 17.23
C CYS A 90 -0.26 4.22 18.05
N ARG A 91 0.99 3.87 18.38
CA ARG A 91 1.30 2.58 19.01
C ARG A 91 0.61 2.38 20.37
N GLU A 92 0.53 3.44 21.15
CA GLU A 92 -0.06 3.39 22.49
C GLU A 92 -1.58 3.13 22.41
N GLU A 93 -2.26 3.75 21.45
CA GLU A 93 -3.68 3.55 21.21
C GLU A 93 -3.97 2.13 20.70
N TYR A 94 -3.11 1.59 19.82
CA TYR A 94 -3.24 0.22 19.33
C TYR A 94 -2.96 -0.83 20.41
N GLU A 95 -1.94 -0.62 21.24
CA GLU A 95 -1.61 -1.51 22.37
C GLU A 95 -2.75 -1.50 23.40
N ASN A 96 -3.27 -0.33 23.76
CA ASN A 96 -4.41 -0.19 24.68
C ASN A 96 -5.69 -0.86 24.15
N ALA A 97 -5.89 -0.87 22.82
CA ALA A 97 -6.99 -1.58 22.16
C ALA A 97 -6.74 -3.10 22.02
N GLY A 98 -5.59 -3.61 22.45
CA GLY A 98 -5.20 -5.02 22.37
C GLY A 98 -4.85 -5.48 20.95
N TYR A 99 -4.51 -4.56 20.04
CA TYR A 99 -4.11 -4.91 18.67
C TYR A 99 -2.65 -5.32 18.60
N GLN A 100 -2.38 -6.38 17.83
CA GLN A 100 -1.04 -6.87 17.56
C GLN A 100 -0.48 -6.20 16.30
N MET A 101 0.32 -5.16 16.51
CA MET A 101 0.94 -4.41 15.40
C MET A 101 2.45 -4.66 15.36
N TRP A 102 3.10 -4.40 14.24
CA TRP A 102 4.56 -4.49 14.13
C TRP A 102 5.29 -3.48 15.03
N SER A 103 4.63 -2.39 15.38
CA SER A 103 5.14 -1.35 16.27
C SER A 103 5.09 -1.69 17.75
N ASN A 104 4.42 -2.77 18.15
CA ASN A 104 4.33 -3.18 19.56
C ASN A 104 5.75 -3.43 20.11
N GLY A 105 6.04 -2.80 21.26
CA GLY A 105 7.36 -2.88 21.91
C GLY A 105 8.50 -2.16 21.19
N ASP A 106 8.25 -1.41 20.11
CA ASP A 106 9.26 -0.67 19.35
C ASP A 106 9.29 0.81 19.76
N ALA A 107 9.62 1.08 21.01
CA ALA A 107 9.65 2.45 21.54
C ALA A 107 10.63 3.37 20.76
N SER A 108 11.76 2.83 20.32
CA SER A 108 12.77 3.57 19.54
C SER A 108 12.38 3.83 18.09
N GLY A 109 11.43 3.10 17.53
CA GLY A 109 11.07 3.13 16.10
C GLY A 109 12.10 2.45 15.18
N CYS A 110 13.07 1.71 15.73
CA CYS A 110 14.11 1.07 14.93
C CYS A 110 13.55 -0.03 14.02
N LYS A 111 12.70 -0.90 14.56
CA LYS A 111 12.05 -1.97 13.78
C LYS A 111 11.13 -1.39 12.71
N THR A 112 10.33 -0.39 13.08
CA THR A 112 9.42 0.32 12.18
C THR A 112 10.17 0.99 11.03
N SER A 113 11.30 1.68 11.34
CA SER A 113 12.15 2.31 10.33
C SER A 113 12.73 1.31 9.33
N LYS A 114 13.20 0.15 9.81
CA LYS A 114 13.69 -0.92 8.94
C LYS A 114 12.60 -1.45 8.00
N LEU A 115 11.40 -1.71 8.53
CA LEU A 115 10.26 -2.16 7.72
C LEU A 115 9.85 -1.10 6.70
N PHE A 116 9.81 0.17 7.10
CA PHE A 116 9.52 1.29 6.18
C PHE A 116 10.49 1.30 5.00
N ILE A 117 11.80 1.18 5.28
CA ILE A 117 12.84 1.15 4.23
C ILE A 117 12.67 -0.07 3.33
N VAL A 118 12.51 -1.27 3.90
CA VAL A 118 12.37 -2.51 3.12
C VAL A 118 11.19 -2.42 2.16
N PHE A 119 10.01 -2.01 2.63
CA PHE A 119 8.83 -1.89 1.77
C PHE A 119 8.97 -0.77 0.73
N SER A 120 9.64 0.34 1.08
CA SER A 120 9.94 1.40 0.12
C SER A 120 10.90 0.92 -0.98
N VAL A 121 11.90 0.10 -0.65
CA VAL A 121 12.78 -0.52 -1.64
C VAL A 121 12.00 -1.48 -2.54
N CYS A 122 11.10 -2.31 -1.98
CA CYS A 122 10.23 -3.18 -2.79
C CYS A 122 9.36 -2.36 -3.76
N LEU A 123 8.86 -1.20 -3.32
CA LEU A 123 8.09 -0.29 -4.17
C LEU A 123 8.94 0.26 -5.32
N ILE A 124 10.19 0.65 -5.07
CA ILE A 124 11.14 1.08 -6.11
C ILE A 124 11.38 -0.04 -7.13
N LEU A 125 11.62 -1.26 -6.66
CA LEU A 125 11.84 -2.41 -7.54
C LEU A 125 10.62 -2.71 -8.41
N LEU A 126 9.42 -2.58 -7.88
CA LEU A 126 8.19 -2.74 -8.66
C LEU A 126 8.07 -1.68 -9.77
N VAL A 127 8.39 -0.42 -9.47
CA VAL A 127 8.30 0.66 -10.47
C VAL A 127 9.35 0.47 -11.57
N ILE A 128 10.55 0.03 -11.21
CA ILE A 128 11.59 -0.33 -12.19
C ILE A 128 11.10 -1.49 -13.09
N LEU A 129 10.49 -2.51 -12.50
CA LEU A 129 9.90 -3.64 -13.25
C LEU A 129 8.79 -3.17 -14.21
N GLY A 130 7.93 -2.25 -13.77
CA GLY A 130 6.89 -1.66 -14.62
C GLY A 130 7.46 -0.99 -15.88
N ALA A 131 8.53 -0.19 -15.72
CA ALA A 131 9.22 0.41 -16.87
C ALA A 131 9.93 -0.64 -17.75
N ALA A 132 10.56 -1.64 -17.14
CA ALA A 132 11.25 -2.72 -17.86
C ALA A 132 10.27 -3.59 -18.68
N THR A 133 9.02 -3.71 -18.24
CA THR A 133 7.96 -4.41 -18.96
C THR A 133 7.18 -3.52 -19.95
N GLY A 134 7.57 -2.25 -20.08
CA GLY A 134 7.01 -1.34 -21.07
C GLY A 134 5.67 -0.70 -20.68
N LEU A 135 5.24 -0.75 -19.41
CA LEU A 135 3.99 -0.12 -18.99
C LEU A 135 4.05 1.42 -19.06
N PHE A 136 5.23 2.00 -18.95
CA PHE A 136 5.48 3.44 -19.00
C PHE A 136 6.96 3.73 -19.29
N PRO A 137 7.30 4.95 -19.74
CA PRO A 137 8.69 5.34 -20.03
C PRO A 137 9.61 5.31 -18.81
N TRP A 138 10.90 5.03 -19.02
CA TRP A 138 11.91 4.95 -17.94
C TRP A 138 12.04 6.22 -17.09
N TRP A 139 11.81 7.39 -17.65
CA TRP A 139 11.86 8.64 -16.88
C TRP A 139 10.79 8.68 -15.76
N VAL A 140 9.65 8.00 -15.96
CA VAL A 140 8.62 7.85 -14.93
C VAL A 140 9.15 7.02 -13.76
N ALA A 141 9.84 5.90 -14.05
CA ALA A 141 10.47 5.08 -13.02
C ALA A 141 11.53 5.88 -12.24
N VAL A 142 12.32 6.70 -12.93
CA VAL A 142 13.32 7.59 -12.30
C VAL A 142 12.64 8.60 -11.38
N ALA A 143 11.57 9.27 -11.85
CA ALA A 143 10.83 10.25 -11.06
C ALA A 143 10.19 9.61 -9.80
N HIS A 144 9.56 8.45 -9.93
CA HIS A 144 8.99 7.70 -8.80
C HIS A 144 10.07 7.28 -7.81
N THR A 145 11.19 6.74 -8.30
CA THR A 145 12.33 6.34 -7.45
C THR A 145 12.87 7.54 -6.67
N ALA A 146 13.09 8.67 -7.34
CA ALA A 146 13.56 9.88 -6.68
C ALA A 146 12.57 10.36 -5.60
N LEU A 147 11.26 10.31 -5.89
CA LEU A 147 10.23 10.66 -4.93
C LEU A 147 10.25 9.72 -3.71
N VAL A 148 10.32 8.40 -3.92
CA VAL A 148 10.38 7.42 -2.81
C VAL A 148 11.64 7.65 -1.97
N ILE A 149 12.80 7.88 -2.58
CA ILE A 149 14.06 8.16 -1.86
C ILE A 149 13.91 9.45 -1.03
N TYR A 150 13.32 10.50 -1.59
CA TYR A 150 13.04 11.74 -0.86
C TYR A 150 12.14 11.49 0.36
N LEU A 151 11.12 10.65 0.23
CA LEU A 151 10.22 10.29 1.33
C LEU A 151 10.89 9.40 2.39
N MET A 152 11.92 8.63 2.03
CA MET A 152 12.73 7.84 2.97
C MET A 152 13.72 8.71 3.75
N ALA A 153 14.11 9.87 3.25
CA ALA A 153 15.16 10.70 3.85
C ALA A 153 14.93 11.02 5.35
N PRO A 154 13.72 11.35 5.84
CA PRO A 154 13.48 11.56 7.26
C PRO A 154 13.79 10.31 8.11
N ILE A 155 13.53 9.12 7.56
CA ILE A 155 13.76 7.84 8.25
C ILE A 155 15.23 7.46 8.24
N LEU A 156 15.93 7.67 7.12
CA LEU A 156 17.37 7.39 7.00
C LEU A 156 18.19 8.23 7.98
N ASN A 157 17.76 9.47 8.22
CA ASN A 157 18.41 10.41 9.15
C ASN A 157 17.94 10.29 10.59
N TYR A 158 16.96 9.41 10.87
CA TYR A 158 16.27 9.30 12.14
C TYR A 158 17.12 8.72 13.28
N GLY A 159 18.05 7.84 12.98
CA GLY A 159 18.95 7.24 13.96
C GLY A 159 18.26 6.44 15.08
N ALA A 160 17.02 6.05 14.93
CA ALA A 160 16.21 5.34 15.95
C ALA A 160 16.14 6.07 17.31
N SER A 161 15.97 7.39 17.28
CA SER A 161 15.97 8.25 18.46
C SER A 161 14.67 8.23 19.29
N GLY A 162 13.61 7.55 18.80
CA GLY A 162 12.28 7.58 19.42
C GLY A 162 11.49 8.88 19.17
N GLU A 163 12.03 9.82 18.39
CA GLU A 163 11.35 11.08 18.06
C GLU A 163 10.20 10.87 17.09
N ARG A 164 9.07 11.54 17.33
CA ARG A 164 7.87 11.41 16.47
C ARG A 164 7.95 12.21 15.16
N ALA A 165 8.72 13.29 15.13
CA ALA A 165 8.75 14.23 14.01
C ALA A 165 9.23 13.60 12.68
N PRO A 166 10.33 12.83 12.61
CA PRO A 166 10.76 12.18 11.37
C PRO A 166 9.75 11.15 10.87
N MET A 167 9.20 10.32 11.75
CA MET A 167 8.19 9.32 11.40
C MET A 167 6.90 9.96 10.87
N ARG A 168 6.47 11.09 11.48
CA ARG A 168 5.33 11.87 10.99
C ARG A 168 5.58 12.46 9.61
N LYS A 169 6.78 12.98 9.36
CA LYS A 169 7.15 13.49 8.01
C LYS A 169 7.11 12.38 6.98
N ALA A 170 7.67 11.22 7.27
CA ALA A 170 7.63 10.06 6.40
C ALA A 170 6.18 9.60 6.14
N PHE A 171 5.35 9.49 7.18
CA PHE A 171 3.92 9.16 7.05
C PHE A 171 3.18 10.14 6.13
N LEU A 172 3.31 11.45 6.35
CA LEU A 172 2.67 12.47 5.51
C LEU A 172 3.19 12.42 4.07
N GLY A 173 4.47 12.12 3.90
CA GLY A 173 5.07 11.93 2.59
C GLY A 173 4.42 10.78 1.82
N THR A 174 4.12 9.64 2.46
CA THR A 174 3.43 8.54 1.79
C THR A 174 2.03 8.92 1.28
N LEU A 175 1.33 9.82 1.98
CA LEU A 175 0.03 10.34 1.52
C LEU A 175 0.17 11.21 0.26
N LEU A 176 1.25 11.98 0.17
CA LEU A 176 1.51 12.81 -1.01
C LEU A 176 1.98 11.97 -2.20
N TYR A 177 2.74 10.91 -1.94
CA TYR A 177 3.26 10.04 -3.00
C TYR A 177 2.16 9.44 -3.87
N LEU A 178 1.12 8.86 -3.28
CA LEU A 178 0.13 8.10 -4.05
C LEU A 178 -0.61 8.92 -5.10
N PRO A 179 -1.17 10.12 -4.80
CA PRO A 179 -1.78 10.95 -5.83
C PRO A 179 -0.80 11.35 -6.95
N LEU A 180 0.42 11.74 -6.59
CA LEU A 180 1.44 12.12 -7.57
C LEU A 180 1.83 10.93 -8.46
N ALA A 181 1.99 9.74 -7.87
CA ALA A 181 2.29 8.52 -8.58
C ALA A 181 1.19 8.13 -9.57
N LEU A 182 -0.06 8.12 -9.11
CA LEU A 182 -1.20 7.75 -9.97
C LEU A 182 -1.47 8.76 -11.07
N VAL A 183 -1.33 10.06 -10.79
CA VAL A 183 -1.44 11.11 -11.82
C VAL A 183 -0.33 10.95 -12.85
N GLY A 184 0.92 10.76 -12.42
CA GLY A 184 2.04 10.52 -13.32
C GLY A 184 1.80 9.32 -14.25
N LEU A 185 1.35 8.20 -13.69
CA LEU A 185 1.01 7.01 -14.47
C LEU A 185 -0.16 7.23 -15.43
N ALA A 186 -1.22 7.93 -15.02
CA ALA A 186 -2.39 8.18 -15.85
C ALA A 186 -2.06 8.94 -17.17
N PHE A 187 -1.04 9.81 -17.14
CA PHE A 187 -0.61 10.55 -18.32
C PHE A 187 0.48 9.84 -19.15
N THR A 188 1.08 8.78 -18.65
CA THR A 188 2.24 8.14 -19.27
C THR A 188 2.06 6.65 -19.53
N TRP A 189 0.91 6.12 -19.19
CA TRP A 189 0.58 4.70 -19.41
C TRP A 189 0.53 4.39 -20.91
N THR A 190 1.24 3.37 -21.35
CA THR A 190 1.38 2.96 -22.76
C THR A 190 0.63 1.66 -23.05
#